data_b7ab9cab173e08942cb0796e5659c060
#
_entry.id   b7ab9cab173e08942cb0796e5659c060
#
_cell.length_a   1.000
_cell.length_b   1.000
_cell.length_c   1.000
_cell.angle_alpha   90.00
_cell.angle_beta   90.00
_cell.angle_gamma   90.00
#
_symmetry.space_group_name_H-M   'P 1'
#
loop_
_entity.id
_entity.type
_entity.pdbx_description
1 polymer ?
#
loop_
_entity_poly.entity_id
_entity_poly.type
_entity_poly.pdbx_seq_one_letter_code
_entity_poly.pdbx_strand_id
1 'polypeptide(L)'
;MMENVPVIKLGLVAVSRDCFPITLSEKRRAAIAALCGKKDLNLVEIKTTVENEKDMLKAVEELKANECNAACVFLGNFGPETPETLIAKYFDGPCMFVAAAEGDGDLINGRGDAYCGMLNCSYNLGMRHLKGYIPEYPVGTAQELADKIEEFFPIARVIVGLKNLKVITFGPRPQDF
;
A
#
# COMPACT_ATOMS: atom_id res chain seq x y z
N MET A 1 -17.96 21.42 14.11
CA MET A 1 -17.70 21.65 12.69
C MET A 1 -17.82 20.29 11.98
N MET A 2 -18.75 20.09 11.05
CA MET A 2 -18.78 18.82 10.30
C MET A 2 -17.61 18.84 9.34
N GLU A 3 -16.60 18.05 9.61
CA GLU A 3 -15.50 17.87 8.68
C GLU A 3 -15.92 16.87 7.58
N ASN A 4 -16.25 17.38 6.41
CA ASN A 4 -16.56 16.55 5.24
C ASN A 4 -15.29 15.96 4.58
N VAL A 5 -14.15 16.12 5.22
CA VAL A 5 -12.86 15.66 4.70
C VAL A 5 -12.45 14.40 5.44
N PRO A 6 -12.36 13.24 4.78
CA PRO A 6 -11.96 12.01 5.45
C PRO A 6 -10.54 12.12 6.03
N VAL A 7 -10.36 11.66 7.25
CA VAL A 7 -9.03 11.44 7.82
C VAL A 7 -8.50 10.11 7.28
N ILE A 8 -7.31 10.13 6.69
CA ILE A 8 -6.66 8.91 6.22
C ILE A 8 -5.83 8.30 7.35
N LYS A 9 -6.04 7.00 7.57
CA LYS A 9 -5.21 6.14 8.39
C LYS A 9 -4.65 5.04 7.50
N LEU A 10 -3.37 5.11 7.19
CA LEU A 10 -2.72 4.25 6.21
C LEU A 10 -2.00 3.09 6.90
N GLY A 11 -2.29 1.86 6.49
CA GLY A 11 -1.54 0.69 6.93
C GLY A 11 -0.38 0.39 5.98
N LEU A 12 0.83 0.26 6.52
CA LEU A 12 2.02 -0.15 5.77
C LEU A 12 2.22 -1.65 5.91
N VAL A 13 1.97 -2.40 4.82
CA VAL A 13 2.08 -3.86 4.74
C VAL A 13 3.34 -4.22 4.00
N ALA A 14 4.27 -4.93 4.64
CA ALA A 14 5.43 -5.47 3.96
C ALA A 14 5.13 -6.85 3.39
N VAL A 15 5.71 -7.17 2.24
CA VAL A 15 5.67 -8.50 1.64
C VAL A 15 7.07 -9.08 1.50
N SER A 16 7.17 -10.40 1.48
CA SER A 16 8.43 -11.13 1.34
C SER A 16 8.20 -12.43 0.60
N ARG A 17 9.10 -12.79 -0.30
CA ARG A 17 9.09 -14.11 -0.93
C ARG A 17 9.95 -15.09 -0.13
N ASP A 18 9.48 -16.31 0.02
CA ASP A 18 10.07 -17.37 0.86
C ASP A 18 11.55 -17.67 0.58
N CYS A 19 12.03 -17.43 -0.65
CA CYS A 19 13.44 -17.61 -1.02
C CYS A 19 14.34 -16.40 -0.71
N PHE A 20 13.77 -15.31 -0.18
CA PHE A 20 14.49 -14.11 0.25
C PHE A 20 14.41 -13.91 1.75
N PRO A 21 15.39 -13.21 2.38
CA PRO A 21 15.35 -12.96 3.81
C PRO A 21 14.15 -12.09 4.21
N ILE A 22 13.21 -12.65 4.97
CA ILE A 22 12.06 -11.90 5.50
C ILE A 22 12.50 -10.70 6.34
N THR A 23 13.58 -10.87 7.11
CA THR A 23 14.15 -9.84 7.97
C THR A 23 14.63 -8.60 7.19
N LEU A 24 15.00 -8.76 5.92
CA LEU A 24 15.34 -7.64 5.04
C LEU A 24 14.10 -6.78 4.77
N SER A 25 12.98 -7.41 4.44
CA SER A 25 11.72 -6.71 4.20
C SER A 25 11.23 -6.00 5.47
N GLU A 26 11.28 -6.68 6.61
CA GLU A 26 10.89 -6.11 7.90
C GLU A 26 11.75 -4.90 8.31
N LYS A 27 13.06 -5.00 8.16
CA LYS A 27 13.99 -3.89 8.44
C LYS A 27 13.72 -2.68 7.55
N ARG A 28 13.50 -2.92 6.26
CA ARG A 28 13.19 -1.87 5.28
C ARG A 28 11.82 -1.21 5.58
N ARG A 29 10.79 -2.00 5.96
CA ARG A 29 9.49 -1.49 6.42
C ARG A 29 9.63 -0.59 7.64
N ALA A 30 10.35 -1.04 8.65
CA ALA A 30 10.56 -0.26 9.88
C ALA A 30 11.25 1.08 9.60
N ALA A 31 12.21 1.12 8.66
CA ALA A 31 12.87 2.36 8.26
C ALA A 31 11.89 3.36 7.62
N ILE A 32 10.99 2.89 6.74
CA ILE A 32 9.94 3.73 6.14
C ILE A 32 8.98 4.22 7.22
N ALA A 33 8.51 3.34 8.11
CA ALA A 33 7.58 3.71 9.19
C ALA A 33 8.18 4.79 10.10
N ALA A 34 9.47 4.68 10.44
CA ALA A 34 10.16 5.68 11.25
C ALA A 34 10.25 7.05 10.55
N LEU A 35 10.44 7.08 9.23
CA LEU A 35 10.49 8.32 8.45
C LEU A 35 9.09 8.94 8.31
N CYS A 36 8.07 8.13 8.06
CA CYS A 36 6.68 8.58 8.05
C CYS A 36 6.26 9.16 9.42
N GLY A 37 6.71 8.56 10.51
CA GLY A 37 6.49 9.09 11.85
C GLY A 37 7.11 10.47 12.08
N LYS A 38 8.29 10.74 11.50
CA LYS A 38 8.90 12.09 11.54
C LYS A 38 8.14 13.16 10.75
N LYS A 39 7.31 12.73 9.81
CA LYS A 39 6.44 13.58 8.98
C LYS A 39 5.03 13.73 9.57
N ASP A 40 4.77 13.20 10.77
CA ASP A 40 3.45 13.16 11.41
C ASP A 40 2.35 12.52 10.54
N LEU A 41 2.72 11.58 9.67
CA LEU A 41 1.75 10.85 8.87
C LEU A 41 1.01 9.84 9.74
N ASN A 42 -0.32 9.80 9.63
CA ASN A 42 -1.16 8.83 10.33
C ASN A 42 -1.01 7.43 9.70
N LEU A 43 0.11 6.80 9.99
CA LEU A 43 0.53 5.52 9.45
C LEU A 43 0.61 4.46 10.56
N VAL A 44 0.10 3.28 10.26
CA VAL A 44 0.18 2.08 11.09
C VAL A 44 1.10 1.06 10.42
N GLU A 45 2.15 0.66 11.11
CA GLU A 45 2.97 -0.46 10.67
C GLU A 45 2.25 -1.78 10.93
N ILE A 46 1.84 -2.49 9.88
CA ILE A 46 1.21 -3.81 9.97
C ILE A 46 2.27 -4.84 10.32
N LYS A 47 2.04 -5.62 11.36
CA LYS A 47 3.04 -6.55 11.91
C LYS A 47 3.26 -7.76 11.01
N THR A 48 2.18 -8.27 10.43
CA THR A 48 2.25 -9.40 9.52
C THR A 48 3.03 -9.02 8.26
N THR A 49 4.12 -9.72 7.98
CA THR A 49 4.80 -9.72 6.69
C THR A 49 4.19 -10.81 5.82
N VAL A 50 3.77 -10.45 4.60
CA VAL A 50 3.00 -11.35 3.73
C VAL A 50 3.93 -12.18 2.87
N GLU A 51 3.91 -13.51 3.06
CA GLU A 51 4.63 -14.48 2.23
C GLU A 51 3.69 -15.41 1.45
N ASN A 52 2.44 -15.52 1.89
CA ASN A 52 1.44 -16.40 1.31
C ASN A 52 0.02 -15.86 1.56
N GLU A 53 -1.00 -16.56 1.03
CA GLU A 53 -2.40 -16.14 1.13
C GLU A 53 -2.94 -16.11 2.56
N LYS A 54 -2.44 -16.97 3.45
CA LYS A 54 -2.85 -16.96 4.87
C LYS A 54 -2.34 -15.70 5.58
N ASP A 55 -1.11 -15.30 5.29
CA ASP A 55 -0.55 -14.07 5.83
C ASP A 55 -1.23 -12.85 5.23
N MET A 56 -1.59 -12.89 3.94
CA MET A 56 -2.37 -11.84 3.30
C MET A 56 -3.71 -11.64 4.02
N LEU A 57 -4.44 -12.71 4.34
CA LEU A 57 -5.69 -12.60 5.08
C LEU A 57 -5.47 -12.01 6.48
N LYS A 58 -4.44 -12.43 7.20
CA LYS A 58 -4.08 -11.84 8.52
C LYS A 58 -3.74 -10.36 8.40
N ALA A 59 -2.95 -9.97 7.39
CA ALA A 59 -2.60 -8.57 7.18
C ALA A 59 -3.84 -7.71 6.87
N VAL A 60 -4.80 -8.23 6.10
CA VAL A 60 -6.07 -7.54 5.84
C VAL A 60 -6.93 -7.44 7.12
N GLU A 61 -6.96 -8.48 7.95
CA GLU A 61 -7.63 -8.43 9.25
C GLU A 61 -6.96 -7.40 10.19
N GLU A 62 -5.63 -7.35 10.20
CA GLU A 62 -4.87 -6.39 10.99
C GLU A 62 -5.10 -4.95 10.50
N LEU A 63 -5.17 -4.71 9.18
CA LEU A 63 -5.58 -3.43 8.62
C LEU A 63 -6.95 -2.98 9.12
N LYS A 64 -7.93 -3.88 9.11
CA LYS A 64 -9.29 -3.62 9.58
C LYS A 64 -9.34 -3.38 11.08
N ALA A 65 -8.66 -4.21 11.87
CA ALA A 65 -8.59 -4.08 13.32
C ALA A 65 -7.97 -2.75 13.78
N ASN A 66 -7.04 -2.23 12.98
CA ASN A 66 -6.45 -0.92 13.19
C ASN A 66 -7.26 0.23 12.54
N GLU A 67 -8.44 -0.02 12.02
CA GLU A 67 -9.30 0.97 11.36
C GLU A 67 -8.59 1.72 10.22
N CYS A 68 -7.66 1.05 9.52
CA CYS A 68 -7.02 1.62 8.35
C CYS A 68 -8.04 1.75 7.20
N ASN A 69 -8.03 2.90 6.52
CA ASN A 69 -8.89 3.15 5.36
C ASN A 69 -8.10 3.34 4.05
N ALA A 70 -6.78 3.24 4.12
CA ALA A 70 -5.86 3.16 2.99
C ALA A 70 -4.73 2.18 3.33
N ALA A 71 -4.09 1.60 2.32
CA ALA A 71 -2.98 0.69 2.51
C ALA A 71 -1.82 1.02 1.56
N CYS A 72 -0.59 0.82 2.03
CA CYS A 72 0.60 0.78 1.20
C CYS A 72 1.19 -0.63 1.27
N VAL A 73 1.22 -1.31 0.14
CA VAL A 73 1.85 -2.62 -0.04
C VAL A 73 3.30 -2.37 -0.45
N PHE A 74 4.20 -2.75 0.41
CA PHE A 74 5.62 -2.48 0.27
C PHE A 74 6.41 -3.77 -0.01
N LEU A 75 7.00 -3.84 -1.19
CA LEU A 75 7.89 -4.91 -1.58
C LEU A 75 9.29 -4.62 -1.01
N GLY A 76 9.57 -5.17 0.16
CA GLY A 76 10.88 -5.06 0.81
C GLY A 76 11.94 -5.99 0.20
N ASN A 77 11.48 -7.03 -0.51
CA ASN A 77 12.20 -7.89 -1.43
C ASN A 77 11.26 -8.25 -2.60
N PHE A 78 11.53 -9.31 -3.35
CA PHE A 78 10.78 -9.67 -4.56
C PHE A 78 9.25 -9.72 -4.34
N GLY A 79 8.80 -10.21 -3.18
CA GLY A 79 7.38 -10.39 -2.89
C GLY A 79 6.71 -11.60 -3.58
N PRO A 80 5.60 -12.08 -3.02
CA PRO A 80 4.80 -13.18 -3.58
C PRO A 80 3.65 -12.62 -4.44
N GLU A 81 3.68 -12.81 -5.74
CA GLU A 81 2.85 -12.13 -6.75
C GLU A 81 1.34 -12.24 -6.51
N THR A 82 0.88 -13.39 -6.03
CA THR A 82 -0.55 -13.62 -5.79
C THR A 82 -1.01 -12.95 -4.50
N PRO A 83 -0.46 -13.26 -3.31
CA PRO A 83 -0.96 -12.68 -2.06
C PRO A 83 -0.78 -11.17 -1.99
N GLU A 84 0.32 -10.59 -2.49
CA GLU A 84 0.51 -9.14 -2.45
C GLU A 84 -0.55 -8.38 -3.25
N THR A 85 -0.91 -8.87 -4.44
CA THR A 85 -1.93 -8.23 -5.27
C THR A 85 -3.34 -8.46 -4.74
N LEU A 86 -3.60 -9.59 -4.08
CA LEU A 86 -4.89 -9.89 -3.46
C LEU A 86 -5.20 -8.99 -2.26
N ILE A 87 -4.23 -8.31 -1.66
CA ILE A 87 -4.51 -7.27 -0.67
C ILE A 87 -5.47 -6.23 -1.26
N ALA A 88 -5.24 -5.77 -2.50
CA ALA A 88 -6.13 -4.83 -3.18
C ALA A 88 -7.54 -5.37 -3.46
N LYS A 89 -7.73 -6.68 -3.44
CA LYS A 89 -9.05 -7.31 -3.60
C LYS A 89 -9.82 -7.40 -2.29
N TYR A 90 -9.14 -7.74 -1.20
CA TYR A 90 -9.78 -8.06 0.08
C TYR A 90 -9.79 -6.89 1.08
N PHE A 91 -8.96 -5.89 0.85
CA PHE A 91 -8.98 -4.65 1.60
C PHE A 91 -9.91 -3.64 0.91
N ASP A 92 -10.89 -3.12 1.65
CA ASP A 92 -11.91 -2.21 1.13
C ASP A 92 -11.46 -0.74 1.18
N GLY A 93 -10.30 -0.43 0.60
CA GLY A 93 -9.73 0.91 0.55
C GLY A 93 -8.73 1.07 -0.60
N PRO A 94 -8.28 2.30 -0.88
CA PRO A 94 -7.23 2.53 -1.85
C PRO A 94 -5.92 1.88 -1.40
N CYS A 95 -5.27 1.18 -2.34
CA CYS A 95 -3.99 0.53 -2.15
C CYS A 95 -2.93 1.17 -3.04
N MET A 96 -1.79 1.52 -2.44
CA MET A 96 -0.57 1.92 -3.12
C MET A 96 0.42 0.76 -3.14
N PHE A 97 1.20 0.63 -4.22
CA PHE A 97 2.25 -0.38 -4.35
C PHE A 97 3.59 0.28 -4.63
N VAL A 98 4.58 -0.03 -3.81
CA VAL A 98 5.94 0.49 -3.92
C VAL A 98 6.97 -0.57 -3.52
N ALA A 99 8.22 -0.39 -3.94
CA ALA A 99 9.28 -1.34 -3.69
C ALA A 99 10.57 -0.67 -3.22
N ALA A 100 11.40 -1.41 -2.51
CA ALA A 100 12.69 -0.96 -2.05
C ALA A 100 13.70 -0.85 -3.20
N ALA A 101 14.48 0.23 -3.23
CA ALA A 101 15.71 0.26 -4.02
C ALA A 101 16.77 -0.65 -3.38
N GLU A 102 17.57 -1.30 -4.21
CA GLU A 102 18.74 -2.04 -3.75
C GLU A 102 19.90 -1.07 -3.46
N GLY A 103 20.63 -1.32 -2.38
CA GLY A 103 21.88 -0.62 -2.09
C GLY A 103 23.06 -1.26 -2.83
N ASP A 104 24.16 -0.55 -2.94
CA ASP A 104 25.34 -1.00 -3.69
C ASP A 104 25.92 -2.34 -3.20
N GLY A 105 25.76 -2.66 -1.91
CA GLY A 105 26.20 -3.93 -1.32
C GLY A 105 25.18 -5.07 -1.42
N ASP A 106 23.93 -4.77 -1.72
CA ASP A 106 22.81 -5.73 -1.65
C ASP A 106 22.78 -6.69 -2.86
N LEU A 107 23.51 -6.36 -3.93
CA LEU A 107 23.54 -7.16 -5.16
C LEU A 107 24.28 -8.50 -5.00
N ILE A 108 25.13 -8.66 -3.98
CA ILE A 108 25.95 -9.84 -3.76
C ILE A 108 25.46 -10.66 -2.56
N ASN A 109 25.15 -10.00 -1.44
CA ASN A 109 24.73 -10.66 -0.20
C ASN A 109 23.39 -10.08 0.27
N GLY A 110 22.35 -10.90 0.24
CA GLY A 110 21.04 -10.52 0.78
C GLY A 110 20.28 -9.50 -0.08
N ARG A 111 20.51 -9.51 -1.39
CA ARG A 111 19.70 -8.72 -2.31
C ARG A 111 18.23 -9.12 -2.22
N GLY A 112 17.34 -8.17 -2.41
CA GLY A 112 15.91 -8.41 -2.32
C GLY A 112 15.21 -8.59 -3.66
N ASP A 113 15.80 -8.18 -4.78
CA ASP A 113 15.20 -8.15 -6.12
C ASP A 113 13.83 -7.43 -6.17
N ALA A 114 13.62 -6.44 -5.30
CA ALA A 114 12.33 -5.79 -5.16
C ALA A 114 11.88 -5.05 -6.44
N TYR A 115 12.82 -4.57 -7.26
CA TYR A 115 12.52 -3.98 -8.56
C TYR A 115 11.86 -5.01 -9.51
N CYS A 116 12.42 -6.21 -9.62
CA CYS A 116 11.83 -7.29 -10.41
C CYS A 116 10.48 -7.70 -9.85
N GLY A 117 10.36 -7.76 -8.52
CA GLY A 117 9.09 -7.99 -7.83
C GLY A 117 8.03 -6.94 -8.20
N MET A 118 8.40 -5.67 -8.24
CA MET A 118 7.48 -4.58 -8.59
C MET A 118 6.98 -4.68 -10.04
N LEU A 119 7.84 -5.05 -10.98
CA LEU A 119 7.43 -5.30 -12.37
C LEU A 119 6.40 -6.42 -12.43
N ASN A 120 6.65 -7.50 -11.70
CA ASN A 120 5.75 -8.65 -11.63
C ASN A 120 4.44 -8.32 -10.91
N CYS A 121 4.48 -7.57 -9.80
CA CYS A 121 3.32 -7.06 -9.09
C CYS A 121 2.41 -6.23 -10.01
N SER A 122 2.98 -5.27 -10.73
CA SER A 122 2.24 -4.41 -11.66
C SER A 122 1.55 -5.20 -12.77
N TYR A 123 2.24 -6.17 -13.36
CA TYR A 123 1.67 -7.08 -14.36
C TYR A 123 0.51 -7.89 -13.78
N ASN A 124 0.69 -8.46 -12.59
CA ASN A 124 -0.33 -9.30 -11.95
C ASN A 124 -1.56 -8.50 -11.48
N LEU A 125 -1.41 -7.25 -11.06
CA LEU A 125 -2.54 -6.35 -10.82
C LEU A 125 -3.37 -6.16 -12.10
N GLY A 126 -2.71 -5.90 -13.23
CA GLY A 126 -3.35 -5.78 -14.54
C GLY A 126 -4.07 -7.05 -14.95
N MET A 127 -3.42 -8.21 -14.87
CA MET A 127 -4.00 -9.51 -15.23
C MET A 127 -5.22 -9.89 -14.39
N ARG A 128 -5.26 -9.45 -13.15
CA ARG A 128 -6.39 -9.70 -12.22
C ARG A 128 -7.45 -8.59 -12.26
N HIS A 129 -7.27 -7.57 -13.09
CA HIS A 129 -8.13 -6.38 -13.13
C HIS A 129 -8.32 -5.71 -11.75
N LEU A 130 -7.28 -5.75 -10.92
CA LEU A 130 -7.27 -5.12 -9.61
C LEU A 130 -6.78 -3.68 -9.71
N LYS A 131 -7.44 -2.79 -8.97
CA LYS A 131 -7.07 -1.38 -8.91
C LYS A 131 -6.01 -1.18 -7.83
N GLY A 132 -4.87 -0.61 -8.22
CA GLY A 132 -3.81 -0.20 -7.32
C GLY A 132 -3.18 1.10 -7.83
N TYR A 133 -2.75 1.96 -6.92
CA TYR A 133 -1.96 3.13 -7.26
C TYR A 133 -0.48 2.74 -7.29
N ILE A 134 0.15 2.92 -8.42
CA ILE A 134 1.60 2.75 -8.60
C ILE A 134 2.14 4.12 -9.01
N PRO A 135 3.00 4.76 -8.21
CA PRO A 135 3.60 6.04 -8.60
C PRO A 135 4.52 5.87 -9.81
N GLU A 136 4.82 6.95 -10.50
CA GLU A 136 5.67 6.94 -11.70
C GLU A 136 7.03 6.27 -11.46
N TYR A 137 7.63 6.52 -10.29
CA TYR A 137 8.85 5.86 -9.83
C TYR A 137 8.56 5.06 -8.55
N PRO A 138 8.05 3.81 -8.67
CA PRO A 138 7.58 3.05 -7.52
C PRO A 138 8.70 2.43 -6.67
N VAL A 139 9.95 2.49 -7.13
CA VAL A 139 11.11 1.93 -6.44
C VAL A 139 11.95 3.06 -5.87
N GLY A 140 12.35 2.94 -4.60
CA GLY A 140 13.13 4.00 -3.96
C GLY A 140 13.74 3.60 -2.62
N THR A 141 14.59 4.47 -2.11
CA THR A 141 15.10 4.44 -0.74
C THR A 141 13.96 4.65 0.27
N ALA A 142 14.22 4.36 1.53
CA ALA A 142 13.20 4.57 2.57
C ALA A 142 12.72 6.03 2.64
N GLN A 143 13.60 7.01 2.37
CA GLN A 143 13.25 8.43 2.34
C GLN A 143 12.32 8.74 1.16
N GLU A 144 12.72 8.34 -0.05
CA GLU A 144 11.92 8.57 -1.26
C GLU A 144 10.55 7.90 -1.16
N LEU A 145 10.47 6.70 -0.55
CA LEU A 145 9.21 6.01 -0.34
C LEU A 145 8.33 6.68 0.72
N ALA A 146 8.92 7.24 1.78
CA ALA A 146 8.16 8.02 2.75
C ALA A 146 7.56 9.29 2.12
N ASP A 147 8.29 9.93 1.20
CA ASP A 147 7.81 11.10 0.45
C ASP A 147 6.65 10.70 -0.49
N LYS A 148 6.77 9.59 -1.21
CA LYS A 148 5.69 9.04 -2.06
C LYS A 148 4.46 8.61 -1.27
N ILE A 149 4.63 8.08 -0.07
CA ILE A 149 3.53 7.76 0.82
C ILE A 149 2.80 9.05 1.24
N GLU A 150 3.54 10.11 1.57
CA GLU A 150 2.93 11.42 1.87
C GLU A 150 2.10 11.95 0.70
N GLU A 151 2.63 11.86 -0.53
CA GLU A 151 1.91 12.24 -1.77
C GLU A 151 0.65 11.38 -2.01
N PHE A 152 0.61 10.15 -1.52
CA PHE A 152 -0.55 9.28 -1.65
C PHE A 152 -1.70 9.67 -0.70
N PHE A 153 -1.45 10.29 0.43
CA PHE A 153 -2.49 10.68 1.39
C PHE A 153 -3.62 11.52 0.77
N PRO A 154 -3.35 12.59 0.00
CA PRO A 154 -4.42 13.35 -0.67
C PRO A 154 -5.16 12.51 -1.73
N ILE A 155 -4.48 11.62 -2.45
CA ILE A 155 -5.10 10.71 -3.43
C ILE A 155 -6.06 9.76 -2.71
N ALA A 156 -5.60 9.12 -1.65
CA ALA A 156 -6.42 8.21 -0.83
C ALA A 156 -7.63 8.93 -0.23
N ARG A 157 -7.44 10.18 0.22
CA ARG A 157 -8.53 11.01 0.78
C ARG A 157 -9.64 11.25 -0.23
N VAL A 158 -9.30 11.56 -1.47
CA VAL A 158 -10.30 11.74 -2.54
C VAL A 158 -11.06 10.43 -2.79
N ILE A 159 -10.35 9.31 -2.90
CA ILE A 159 -10.97 8.00 -3.17
C ILE A 159 -11.93 7.61 -2.02
N VAL A 160 -11.48 7.72 -0.77
CA VAL A 160 -12.30 7.42 0.41
C VAL A 160 -13.51 8.36 0.51
N GLY A 161 -13.34 9.63 0.22
CA GLY A 161 -14.42 10.64 0.23
C GLY A 161 -15.48 10.35 -0.84
N LEU A 162 -15.06 10.04 -2.07
CA LEU A 162 -15.96 9.75 -3.17
C LEU A 162 -16.73 8.43 -2.95
N LYS A 163 -16.12 7.42 -2.34
CA LYS A 163 -16.77 6.14 -2.04
C LYS A 163 -18.01 6.31 -1.14
N ASN A 164 -17.98 7.29 -0.24
CA ASN A 164 -19.06 7.56 0.70
C ASN A 164 -19.91 8.79 0.31
N LEU A 165 -19.72 9.32 -0.90
CA LEU A 165 -20.41 10.51 -1.36
C LEU A 165 -21.91 10.28 -1.48
N LYS A 166 -22.69 11.16 -0.84
CA LYS A 166 -24.14 11.21 -0.98
C LYS A 166 -24.52 12.53 -1.66
N VAL A 167 -25.18 12.46 -2.80
CA VAL A 167 -25.68 13.63 -3.52
C VAL A 167 -27.17 13.74 -3.29
N ILE A 168 -27.62 14.90 -2.81
CA ILE A 168 -29.03 15.24 -2.63
C ILE A 168 -29.38 16.30 -3.66
N THR A 169 -30.36 16.02 -4.50
CA THR A 169 -30.88 16.97 -5.50
C THR A 169 -32.18 17.58 -5.01
N PHE A 170 -32.24 18.90 -4.96
CA PHE A 170 -33.45 19.66 -4.65
C PHE A 170 -33.95 20.31 -5.94
N GLY A 171 -35.23 20.10 -6.26
CA GLY A 171 -35.88 20.67 -7.43
C GLY A 171 -36.65 19.65 -8.26
N PRO A 172 -37.35 20.12 -9.28
CA PRO A 172 -38.10 19.24 -10.17
C PRO A 172 -37.15 18.36 -10.97
N ARG A 173 -37.46 17.06 -10.99
CA ARG A 173 -36.74 16.11 -11.83
C ARG A 173 -37.27 16.21 -13.25
N PRO A 174 -36.43 16.38 -14.28
CA PRO A 174 -36.88 16.27 -15.67
C PRO A 174 -37.53 14.93 -15.93
N GLN A 175 -38.61 14.89 -16.73
CA GLN A 175 -39.37 13.67 -16.97
C GLN A 175 -38.57 12.62 -17.74
N ASP A 176 -37.56 13.06 -18.50
CA ASP A 176 -36.77 12.20 -19.39
C ASP A 176 -35.45 11.70 -18.77
N PHE A 177 -35.28 11.78 -17.44
CA PHE A 177 -34.12 11.31 -16.69
C PHE A 177 -34.51 10.38 -15.54
#